data_4e1804030d9344dd600ad976fb316e2e
#
_entry.id   4e1804030d9344dd600ad976fb316e2e
#
_cell.length_a   1.000
_cell.length_b   1.000
_cell.length_c   1.000
_cell.angle_alpha   90.00
_cell.angle_beta   90.00
_cell.angle_gamma   90.00
#
_symmetry.space_group_name_H-M   'P 1'
#
loop_
_entity.id
_entity.type
_entity.pdbx_description
1 polymer ?
#
loop_
_entity_poly.entity_id
_entity_poly.type
_entity_poly.pdbx_seq_one_letter_code
_entity_poly.pdbx_strand_id
1 'polypeptide(L)'
;MNYIELKDVLMLLIFTFVFSSTFSQNDENYTKELVKLKKEAQKTFSEDIDDFNNYNDRPNSDGIYNQSNVKEFLEDKIPYFLSSNEDFTEVYNYRWWMISKHLRKWTDPSDNKDIWVFTEFFGWPGHGSISGAIPCPAGHQFYDLRWFREPEYLRSYIEFYMKGYAANNHQRENQQFHSHISRPESHHFSSWMVDGTEAFLKIHPNNQWCDEMLPFLEAHQRVWDDKFTVNQPGSKTDGLYKVLDLYDGMEFTISATMPLIASDGPYSIYTKKDWREYYLGWGAINQMRSSKLNKDYPNAFAKGYPLMYLVRPSINSYYYGNLKSLGNLYALKAQASGNEKDQMKSKEYLNNARKQKEKALSTLWDDDDSFFYSYTAADNSYGVKDWKSRVRESVGYTPWYFNMIPEGEHKYDKAWEMLSSEEGFYNTKGMTTAERSHPLYNENEYAWNGRGWPFQNSVVNKAYSNYLKNYKKVITPSDRELLYDLMKKFVDMHGEERNIGEWYIPSDGNEFGGVKDYFHSTFPDMLIEDLLGFTASHSNKFTLQPLLPEDKWDYFYLGNIRYHSHDVDIVWKKDWDDDIEGDQSQLCIWIDGELIAKSDYMNDKITVELP
;
A
#
# COMPACT_ATOMS: atom_id res chain seq x y z
N MET A 1 -45.72 -12.86 -32.24
CA MET A 1 -44.57 -13.17 -33.11
C MET A 1 -43.76 -11.89 -33.21
N ASN A 2 -42.82 -11.72 -32.32
CA ASN A 2 -41.94 -10.56 -32.31
C ASN A 2 -40.51 -11.03 -32.58
N TYR A 3 -39.94 -10.45 -33.60
CA TYR A 3 -38.55 -10.61 -33.97
C TYR A 3 -37.66 -10.11 -32.84
N ILE A 4 -36.96 -11.00 -32.17
CA ILE A 4 -35.82 -10.69 -31.33
C ILE A 4 -34.61 -10.73 -32.25
N GLU A 5 -33.95 -9.60 -32.39
CA GLU A 5 -32.83 -9.42 -33.29
C GLU A 5 -31.61 -10.23 -32.84
N LEU A 6 -31.10 -10.97 -33.80
CA LEU A 6 -29.91 -11.85 -33.69
C LEU A 6 -28.59 -11.08 -33.57
N LYS A 7 -28.60 -9.84 -33.09
CA LYS A 7 -27.40 -9.00 -32.99
C LYS A 7 -26.69 -8.98 -31.63
N ASP A 8 -27.36 -9.44 -30.57
CA ASP A 8 -26.79 -9.41 -29.22
C ASP A 8 -26.11 -10.72 -28.81
N VAL A 9 -26.07 -11.72 -29.68
CA VAL A 9 -25.39 -13.00 -29.42
C VAL A 9 -23.96 -13.06 -29.95
N LEU A 10 -23.49 -12.02 -30.64
CA LEU A 10 -22.17 -12.03 -31.29
C LEU A 10 -21.06 -11.30 -30.54
N MET A 11 -21.28 -10.91 -29.30
CA MET A 11 -20.26 -10.24 -28.46
C MET A 11 -19.84 -11.02 -27.21
N LEU A 12 -20.13 -12.31 -27.16
CA LEU A 12 -19.64 -13.22 -26.12
C LEU A 12 -18.89 -14.39 -26.76
N LEU A 13 -18.01 -14.11 -27.71
CA LEU A 13 -16.95 -15.04 -28.08
C LEU A 13 -15.81 -14.86 -27.03
N ILE A 14 -16.01 -15.50 -25.90
CA ILE A 14 -14.93 -15.95 -25.03
C ILE A 14 -14.04 -16.82 -25.92
N PHE A 15 -12.83 -16.34 -26.20
CA PHE A 15 -11.78 -17.17 -26.78
C PHE A 15 -11.43 -18.26 -25.77
N THR A 16 -12.16 -19.36 -25.84
CA THR A 16 -11.72 -20.62 -25.22
C THR A 16 -10.68 -21.20 -26.17
N PHE A 17 -9.40 -20.87 -25.97
CA PHE A 17 -8.34 -21.60 -26.65
C PHE A 17 -8.29 -23.01 -26.10
N VAL A 18 -8.74 -23.97 -26.91
CA VAL A 18 -8.43 -25.38 -26.71
C VAL A 18 -6.98 -25.58 -27.15
N PHE A 19 -6.10 -25.77 -26.19
CA PHE A 19 -4.69 -26.05 -26.45
C PHE A 19 -4.55 -27.41 -27.14
N SER A 20 -4.15 -27.40 -28.40
CA SER A 20 -3.45 -28.53 -29.02
C SER A 20 -1.94 -28.17 -28.99
N SER A 21 -1.19 -28.90 -28.21
CA SER A 21 0.27 -28.74 -28.07
C SER A 21 0.99 -29.17 -29.34
N THR A 22 1.16 -28.26 -30.26
CA THR A 22 2.27 -28.33 -31.23
C THR A 22 3.17 -27.14 -30.93
N PHE A 23 4.24 -27.39 -30.15
CA PHE A 23 5.30 -26.39 -29.96
C PHE A 23 5.84 -26.00 -31.32
N SER A 24 5.78 -24.71 -31.65
CA SER A 24 6.44 -24.17 -32.82
C SER A 24 7.93 -23.99 -32.54
N GLN A 25 8.77 -23.96 -33.57
CA GLN A 25 10.20 -23.66 -33.42
C GLN A 25 10.41 -22.29 -32.72
N ASN A 26 9.47 -21.36 -32.90
CA ASN A 26 9.48 -20.06 -32.25
C ASN A 26 9.25 -20.19 -30.72
N ASP A 27 8.41 -21.10 -30.25
CA ASP A 27 8.16 -21.28 -28.81
C ASP A 27 9.43 -21.78 -28.08
N GLU A 28 10.26 -22.61 -28.76
CA GLU A 28 11.56 -22.99 -28.22
C GLU A 28 12.53 -21.81 -28.12
N ASN A 29 12.50 -20.88 -29.06
CA ASN A 29 13.37 -19.71 -29.07
C ASN A 29 12.97 -18.70 -27.97
N TYR A 30 11.66 -18.46 -27.77
CA TYR A 30 11.16 -17.69 -26.63
C TYR A 30 11.62 -18.29 -25.29
N THR A 31 11.57 -19.60 -25.15
CA THR A 31 12.00 -20.29 -23.93
C THR A 31 13.51 -20.23 -23.71
N LYS A 32 14.33 -20.26 -24.77
CA LYS A 32 15.78 -20.04 -24.67
C LYS A 32 16.10 -18.63 -24.17
N GLU A 33 15.40 -17.62 -24.67
CA GLU A 33 15.59 -16.23 -24.23
C GLU A 33 15.11 -16.04 -22.77
N LEU A 34 14.00 -16.65 -22.36
CA LEU A 34 13.60 -16.71 -20.96
C LEU A 34 14.74 -17.22 -20.07
N VAL A 35 15.36 -18.36 -20.43
CA VAL A 35 16.45 -18.95 -19.65
C VAL A 35 17.65 -18.00 -19.56
N LYS A 36 17.96 -17.26 -20.64
CA LYS A 36 19.04 -16.26 -20.68
C LYS A 36 18.72 -15.09 -19.73
N LEU A 37 17.54 -14.48 -19.85
CA LEU A 37 17.10 -13.36 -19.01
C LEU A 37 17.00 -13.76 -17.52
N LYS A 38 16.52 -14.95 -17.22
CA LYS A 38 16.49 -15.48 -15.85
C LYS A 38 17.88 -15.56 -15.22
N LYS A 39 18.85 -16.08 -15.96
CA LYS A 39 20.27 -16.15 -15.51
C LYS A 39 20.87 -14.76 -15.33
N GLU A 40 20.55 -13.85 -16.24
CA GLU A 40 21.02 -12.47 -16.17
C GLU A 40 20.43 -11.76 -14.95
N ALA A 41 19.12 -11.89 -14.71
CA ALA A 41 18.46 -11.33 -13.52
C ALA A 41 19.05 -11.87 -12.22
N GLN A 42 19.28 -13.17 -12.12
CA GLN A 42 19.95 -13.78 -10.96
C GLN A 42 21.38 -13.28 -10.77
N LYS A 43 22.13 -13.10 -11.86
CA LYS A 43 23.48 -12.56 -11.82
C LYS A 43 23.47 -11.09 -11.36
N THR A 44 22.63 -10.25 -11.96
CA THR A 44 22.48 -8.83 -11.59
C THR A 44 22.08 -8.71 -10.12
N PHE A 45 21.07 -9.46 -9.68
CA PHE A 45 20.68 -9.50 -8.27
C PHE A 45 21.86 -9.85 -7.36
N SER A 46 22.64 -10.85 -7.74
CA SER A 46 23.82 -11.28 -6.96
C SER A 46 24.88 -10.18 -6.87
N GLU A 47 25.16 -9.48 -7.98
CA GLU A 47 26.13 -8.38 -8.05
C GLU A 47 25.65 -7.17 -7.24
N ASP A 48 24.36 -6.80 -7.34
CA ASP A 48 23.74 -5.71 -6.58
C ASP A 48 23.81 -5.97 -5.07
N ILE A 49 23.50 -7.20 -4.61
CA ILE A 49 23.60 -7.54 -3.19
C ILE A 49 25.04 -7.43 -2.67
N ASP A 50 26.02 -7.86 -3.46
CA ASP A 50 27.43 -7.73 -3.10
C ASP A 50 27.84 -6.24 -3.01
N ASP A 51 27.35 -5.40 -3.93
CA ASP A 51 27.60 -3.96 -3.91
C ASP A 51 26.91 -3.27 -2.72
N PHE A 52 25.64 -3.57 -2.45
CA PHE A 52 24.93 -3.03 -1.28
C PHE A 52 25.60 -3.41 0.03
N ASN A 53 26.11 -4.63 0.15
CA ASN A 53 26.87 -5.08 1.32
C ASN A 53 28.17 -4.31 1.50
N ASN A 54 28.85 -3.92 0.41
CA ASN A 54 30.10 -3.17 0.45
C ASN A 54 29.89 -1.68 0.70
N TYR A 55 28.84 -1.10 0.12
CA TYR A 55 28.54 0.33 0.22
C TYR A 55 27.95 0.70 1.58
N ASN A 56 27.14 -0.15 2.16
CA ASN A 56 26.37 0.16 3.35
C ASN A 56 27.12 -0.28 4.62
N ASP A 57 27.79 0.67 5.27
CA ASP A 57 28.52 0.51 6.52
C ASP A 57 27.61 0.46 7.76
N ARG A 58 26.28 0.56 7.58
CA ARG A 58 25.33 0.54 8.69
C ARG A 58 25.39 -0.79 9.44
N PRO A 59 25.62 -0.74 10.76
CA PRO A 59 25.73 -1.95 11.54
C PRO A 59 24.40 -2.73 11.51
N ASN A 60 24.51 -3.96 11.13
CA ASN A 60 23.39 -4.89 11.01
C ASN A 60 23.29 -5.75 12.28
N SER A 61 23.45 -5.11 13.43
CA SER A 61 23.68 -5.79 14.70
C SER A 61 22.48 -6.61 15.17
N ASP A 62 21.28 -6.26 14.77
CA ASP A 62 20.05 -6.84 15.33
C ASP A 62 19.24 -7.69 14.34
N GLY A 63 19.57 -7.70 13.04
CA GLY A 63 18.93 -8.54 12.03
C GLY A 63 19.44 -9.98 12.06
N ILE A 64 18.58 -10.93 11.67
CA ILE A 64 18.95 -12.34 11.54
C ILE A 64 19.89 -12.54 10.35
N TYR A 65 19.61 -11.82 9.27
CA TYR A 65 20.40 -11.83 8.04
C TYR A 65 21.24 -10.57 7.96
N ASN A 66 22.52 -10.75 7.74
CA ASN A 66 23.51 -9.70 7.67
C ASN A 66 24.30 -9.79 6.35
N GLN A 67 25.29 -8.94 6.18
CA GLN A 67 26.11 -8.91 4.97
C GLN A 67 26.69 -10.26 4.54
N SER A 68 26.90 -11.19 5.47
CA SER A 68 27.52 -12.49 5.15
C SER A 68 26.53 -13.55 4.66
N ASN A 69 25.22 -13.40 4.93
CA ASN A 69 24.23 -14.45 4.64
C ASN A 69 22.95 -13.94 3.95
N VAL A 70 22.82 -12.63 3.72
CA VAL A 70 21.61 -12.06 3.11
C VAL A 70 21.38 -12.56 1.67
N LYS A 71 22.46 -12.75 0.92
CA LYS A 71 22.38 -13.24 -0.45
C LYS A 71 21.84 -14.67 -0.51
N GLU A 72 22.43 -15.58 0.26
CA GLU A 72 21.97 -16.98 0.38
C GLU A 72 20.52 -17.04 0.88
N PHE A 73 20.14 -16.15 1.80
CA PHE A 73 18.77 -16.10 2.29
C PHE A 73 17.76 -15.69 1.22
N LEU A 74 18.07 -14.67 0.40
CA LEU A 74 17.14 -14.16 -0.60
C LEU A 74 17.10 -15.00 -1.88
N GLU A 75 18.18 -15.74 -2.16
CA GLU A 75 18.28 -16.59 -3.34
C GLU A 75 17.10 -17.57 -3.39
N ASP A 76 16.42 -17.62 -4.52
CA ASP A 76 15.23 -18.44 -4.78
C ASP A 76 13.99 -18.18 -3.87
N LYS A 77 14.03 -17.15 -3.00
CA LYS A 77 12.89 -16.83 -2.11
C LYS A 77 12.07 -15.64 -2.55
N ILE A 78 12.54 -14.92 -3.56
CA ILE A 78 11.90 -13.71 -4.07
C ILE A 78 11.64 -13.82 -5.58
N PRO A 79 10.70 -13.06 -6.13
CA PRO A 79 10.65 -12.84 -7.56
C PRO A 79 11.89 -12.07 -8.02
N TYR A 80 12.44 -12.45 -9.18
CA TYR A 80 13.51 -11.69 -9.82
C TYR A 80 12.92 -10.70 -10.81
N PHE A 81 13.55 -9.55 -10.89
CA PHE A 81 13.21 -8.52 -11.86
C PHE A 81 14.47 -8.02 -12.57
N LEU A 82 14.34 -7.80 -13.87
CA LEU A 82 15.38 -7.20 -14.71
C LEU A 82 14.70 -6.34 -15.78
N SER A 83 15.23 -5.17 -16.05
CA SER A 83 14.73 -4.30 -17.12
C SER A 83 15.86 -3.56 -17.80
N SER A 84 15.59 -2.99 -18.98
CA SER A 84 16.54 -2.09 -19.65
C SER A 84 16.73 -0.75 -18.92
N ASN A 85 15.93 -0.48 -17.90
CA ASN A 85 16.12 0.63 -16.97
C ASN A 85 16.81 0.13 -15.70
N GLU A 86 18.12 0.36 -15.61
CA GLU A 86 18.96 -0.13 -14.52
C GLU A 86 18.53 0.41 -13.15
N ASP A 87 18.05 1.68 -13.06
CA ASP A 87 17.62 2.28 -11.78
C ASP A 87 16.45 1.54 -11.15
N PHE A 88 15.45 1.12 -11.97
CA PHE A 88 14.34 0.32 -11.47
C PHE A 88 14.77 -1.05 -10.99
N THR A 89 15.72 -1.67 -11.69
CA THR A 89 16.28 -2.96 -11.31
C THR A 89 17.06 -2.86 -10.00
N GLU A 90 17.94 -1.85 -9.87
CA GLU A 90 18.73 -1.62 -8.66
C GLU A 90 17.85 -1.35 -7.44
N VAL A 91 16.87 -0.43 -7.54
CA VAL A 91 15.97 -0.11 -6.42
C VAL A 91 15.10 -1.31 -6.03
N TYR A 92 14.67 -2.13 -7.01
CA TYR A 92 13.95 -3.37 -6.72
C TYR A 92 14.80 -4.35 -5.90
N ASN A 93 16.05 -4.59 -6.33
CA ASN A 93 16.97 -5.47 -5.64
C ASN A 93 17.36 -4.92 -4.26
N TYR A 94 17.58 -3.59 -4.17
CA TYR A 94 17.84 -2.91 -2.91
C TYR A 94 16.68 -3.06 -1.91
N ARG A 95 15.43 -3.01 -2.37
CA ARG A 95 14.26 -3.19 -1.52
C ARG A 95 14.24 -4.57 -0.87
N TRP A 96 14.52 -5.64 -1.61
CA TRP A 96 14.62 -6.99 -1.07
C TRP A 96 15.78 -7.14 -0.08
N TRP A 97 16.94 -6.58 -0.42
CA TRP A 97 18.08 -6.54 0.49
C TRP A 97 17.71 -5.82 1.79
N MET A 98 17.07 -4.68 1.73
CA MET A 98 16.60 -3.94 2.90
C MET A 98 15.58 -4.74 3.71
N ILE A 99 14.55 -5.30 3.07
CA ILE A 99 13.50 -6.11 3.74
C ILE A 99 14.12 -7.26 4.53
N SER A 100 15.12 -7.95 4.00
CA SER A 100 15.78 -9.06 4.69
C SER A 100 16.39 -8.65 6.02
N LYS A 101 16.86 -7.41 6.12
CA LYS A 101 17.45 -6.86 7.35
C LYS A 101 16.43 -6.46 8.40
N HIS A 102 15.18 -6.26 8.00
CA HIS A 102 14.07 -5.97 8.92
C HIS A 102 13.48 -7.23 9.54
N LEU A 103 13.81 -8.41 9.03
CA LEU A 103 13.33 -9.67 9.56
C LEU A 103 13.95 -9.95 10.94
N ARG A 104 13.09 -10.24 11.90
CA ARG A 104 13.45 -10.62 13.27
C ARG A 104 12.84 -11.96 13.61
N LYS A 105 13.57 -12.72 14.38
CA LYS A 105 13.10 -13.96 14.97
C LYS A 105 12.93 -13.78 16.48
N TRP A 106 11.77 -14.11 16.97
CA TRP A 106 11.49 -14.15 18.39
C TRP A 106 10.94 -15.52 18.76
N THR A 107 11.47 -16.11 19.84
CA THR A 107 10.98 -17.40 20.33
C THR A 107 10.08 -17.16 21.52
N ASP A 108 8.81 -17.56 21.43
CA ASP A 108 7.87 -17.46 22.54
C ASP A 108 8.31 -18.35 23.69
N PRO A 109 8.62 -17.81 24.87
CA PRO A 109 9.09 -18.61 26.00
C PRO A 109 8.01 -19.52 26.60
N SER A 110 6.75 -19.33 26.22
CA SER A 110 5.64 -20.14 26.76
C SER A 110 5.48 -21.49 26.07
N ASP A 111 5.79 -21.58 24.78
CA ASP A 111 5.63 -22.79 23.97
C ASP A 111 6.84 -23.10 23.07
N ASN A 112 7.89 -22.30 23.15
CA ASN A 112 9.09 -22.36 22.30
C ASN A 112 8.80 -22.21 20.79
N LYS A 113 7.69 -21.57 20.42
CA LYS A 113 7.36 -21.29 19.03
C LYS A 113 8.20 -20.12 18.52
N ASP A 114 8.86 -20.33 17.40
CA ASP A 114 9.52 -19.26 16.67
C ASP A 114 8.49 -18.41 15.92
N ILE A 115 8.58 -17.09 16.11
CA ILE A 115 7.74 -16.08 15.48
C ILE A 115 8.63 -15.17 14.66
N TRP A 116 8.28 -15.02 13.40
CA TRP A 116 8.95 -14.13 12.48
C TRP A 116 8.17 -12.81 12.40
N VAL A 117 8.88 -11.71 12.54
CA VAL A 117 8.30 -10.36 12.45
C VAL A 117 9.17 -9.47 11.60
N PHE A 118 8.57 -8.46 10.98
CA PHE A 118 9.28 -7.42 10.27
C PHE A 118 9.17 -6.11 11.03
N THR A 119 10.27 -5.38 11.11
CA THR A 119 10.32 -4.10 11.80
C THR A 119 10.11 -2.96 10.81
N GLU A 120 9.64 -1.83 11.29
CA GLU A 120 9.59 -0.58 10.53
C GLU A 120 10.94 0.11 10.54
N PHE A 121 11.61 0.08 11.70
CA PHE A 121 12.91 0.71 11.92
C PHE A 121 14.03 -0.31 11.80
N PHE A 122 15.11 0.11 11.18
CA PHE A 122 16.34 -0.65 11.10
C PHE A 122 17.36 -0.12 12.11
N GLY A 123 17.81 -1.01 13.03
CA GLY A 123 18.88 -0.70 13.97
C GLY A 123 18.55 0.34 15.06
N TRP A 124 17.28 0.63 15.32
CA TRP A 124 16.87 1.52 16.40
C TRP A 124 16.20 0.73 17.54
N PRO A 125 16.96 0.40 18.61
CA PRO A 125 16.38 -0.21 19.78
C PRO A 125 15.54 0.82 20.53
N GLY A 126 14.28 0.57 20.78
CA GLY A 126 13.48 1.38 21.69
C GLY A 126 12.13 1.87 21.18
N HIS A 127 11.83 1.71 19.92
CA HIS A 127 10.47 1.95 19.42
C HIS A 127 9.79 0.62 19.09
N GLY A 128 8.81 0.29 19.85
CA GLY A 128 8.01 -0.88 19.63
C GLY A 128 8.42 -2.14 20.38
N SER A 129 7.46 -3.04 20.58
CA SER A 129 7.75 -4.38 21.04
C SER A 129 8.57 -5.10 19.97
N ILE A 130 9.47 -5.94 20.36
CA ILE A 130 10.35 -6.63 19.43
C ILE A 130 10.98 -5.63 18.44
N SER A 131 11.64 -4.61 19.02
CA SER A 131 12.57 -3.75 18.28
C SER A 131 12.03 -3.12 17.00
N GLY A 132 10.86 -2.47 17.06
CA GLY A 132 10.36 -1.62 15.97
C GLY A 132 9.27 -2.21 15.08
N ALA A 133 8.61 -3.30 15.47
CA ALA A 133 7.39 -3.75 14.81
C ALA A 133 6.22 -2.82 15.16
N ILE A 134 5.80 -1.99 14.22
CA ILE A 134 4.72 -1.01 14.38
C ILE A 134 3.55 -1.38 13.45
N PRO A 135 2.28 -1.30 13.89
CA PRO A 135 1.14 -1.69 13.05
C PRO A 135 0.89 -0.74 11.88
N CYS A 136 1.26 0.53 11.99
CA CYS A 136 1.00 1.56 10.99
C CYS A 136 1.46 1.16 9.58
N PRO A 137 2.71 0.71 9.33
CA PRO A 137 3.15 0.28 8.01
C PRO A 137 2.77 -1.16 7.64
N ALA A 138 2.18 -1.93 8.56
CA ALA A 138 1.95 -3.36 8.35
C ALA A 138 1.16 -3.66 7.08
N GLY A 139 0.21 -2.79 6.71
CA GLY A 139 -0.50 -2.91 5.45
C GLY A 139 0.44 -2.90 4.25
N HIS A 140 1.35 -1.93 4.17
CA HIS A 140 2.37 -1.86 3.12
C HIS A 140 3.31 -3.07 3.15
N GLN A 141 3.77 -3.43 4.34
CA GLN A 141 4.66 -4.57 4.53
C GLN A 141 4.02 -5.88 4.05
N PHE A 142 2.72 -6.11 4.35
CA PHE A 142 2.02 -7.31 3.90
C PHE A 142 1.94 -7.41 2.37
N TYR A 143 1.77 -6.27 1.70
CA TYR A 143 1.74 -6.23 0.23
C TYR A 143 3.10 -6.55 -0.39
N ASP A 144 4.21 -6.02 0.12
CA ASP A 144 5.54 -6.42 -0.37
C ASP A 144 5.86 -7.89 -0.03
N LEU A 145 5.59 -8.29 1.21
CA LEU A 145 5.95 -9.62 1.72
C LEU A 145 5.13 -10.76 1.14
N ARG A 146 3.94 -10.50 0.58
CA ARG A 146 3.14 -11.53 -0.09
C ARG A 146 3.84 -12.17 -1.29
N TRP A 147 4.85 -11.49 -1.84
CA TRP A 147 5.65 -11.97 -2.95
C TRP A 147 6.82 -12.87 -2.53
N PHE A 148 7.10 -13.04 -1.23
CA PHE A 148 7.99 -14.11 -0.78
C PHE A 148 7.44 -15.46 -1.21
N ARG A 149 8.32 -16.30 -1.77
CA ARG A 149 7.95 -17.66 -2.22
C ARG A 149 7.63 -18.59 -1.04
N GLU A 150 8.20 -18.31 0.14
CA GLU A 150 7.93 -19.00 1.39
C GLU A 150 6.90 -18.23 2.22
N PRO A 151 5.65 -18.72 2.30
CA PRO A 151 4.56 -17.99 2.95
C PRO A 151 4.69 -17.89 4.47
N GLU A 152 5.57 -18.66 5.09
CA GLU A 152 5.70 -18.78 6.54
C GLU A 152 6.09 -17.48 7.21
N TYR A 153 6.94 -16.67 6.57
CA TYR A 153 7.39 -15.39 7.13
C TYR A 153 6.23 -14.42 7.30
N LEU A 154 5.46 -14.19 6.24
CA LEU A 154 4.32 -13.29 6.32
C LEU A 154 3.18 -13.90 7.14
N ARG A 155 2.94 -15.20 7.05
CA ARG A 155 1.96 -15.90 7.90
C ARG A 155 2.26 -15.69 9.38
N SER A 156 3.51 -15.89 9.78
CA SER A 156 3.96 -15.67 11.15
C SER A 156 3.79 -14.20 11.58
N TYR A 157 4.07 -13.26 10.70
CA TYR A 157 3.94 -11.85 10.99
C TYR A 157 2.47 -11.40 11.13
N ILE A 158 1.57 -11.94 10.30
CA ILE A 158 0.12 -11.75 10.47
C ILE A 158 -0.33 -12.32 11.83
N GLU A 159 0.10 -13.54 12.17
CA GLU A 159 -0.22 -14.17 13.46
C GLU A 159 0.31 -13.35 14.64
N PHE A 160 1.50 -12.76 14.53
CA PHE A 160 2.07 -11.90 15.56
C PHE A 160 1.12 -10.77 15.94
N TYR A 161 0.58 -10.04 14.94
CA TYR A 161 -0.36 -8.97 15.23
C TYR A 161 -1.72 -9.48 15.66
N MET A 162 -2.27 -10.47 14.98
CA MET A 162 -3.66 -10.90 15.17
C MET A 162 -3.84 -11.76 16.42
N LYS A 163 -2.92 -12.70 16.70
CA LYS A 163 -2.99 -13.56 17.89
C LYS A 163 -2.39 -12.93 19.14
N GLY A 164 -1.63 -11.87 19.01
CA GLY A 164 -1.12 -11.10 20.14
C GLY A 164 0.02 -11.74 20.90
N TYR A 165 0.86 -12.50 20.24
CA TYR A 165 2.01 -13.14 20.87
C TYR A 165 2.93 -12.17 21.61
N ALA A 166 3.11 -10.97 21.08
CA ALA A 166 3.91 -9.93 21.73
C ALA A 166 3.30 -9.38 23.02
N ALA A 167 1.98 -9.45 23.17
CA ALA A 167 1.27 -8.83 24.29
C ALA A 167 1.52 -9.54 25.61
N ASN A 168 1.67 -10.84 25.58
CA ASN A 168 1.76 -11.66 26.79
C ASN A 168 3.15 -11.62 27.44
N ASN A 169 4.20 -11.42 26.65
CA ASN A 169 5.58 -11.64 27.08
C ASN A 169 6.44 -10.38 27.16
N HIS A 170 6.01 -9.27 26.54
CA HIS A 170 6.73 -7.99 26.52
C HIS A 170 5.97 -6.86 27.24
N GLN A 171 5.36 -7.17 28.35
CA GLN A 171 4.57 -6.22 29.16
C GLN A 171 5.35 -4.98 29.62
N ARG A 172 6.68 -5.02 29.55
CA ARG A 172 7.52 -3.99 30.13
C ARG A 172 8.12 -3.01 29.14
N GLU A 173 8.28 -3.38 27.87
CA GLU A 173 9.11 -2.60 26.97
C GLU A 173 8.36 -1.62 26.09
N ASN A 174 7.15 -1.92 25.64
CA ASN A 174 6.31 -0.91 24.97
C ASN A 174 4.87 -1.42 24.79
N GLN A 175 3.99 -0.86 25.57
CA GLN A 175 2.57 -1.19 25.55
C GLN A 175 1.85 -0.76 24.26
N GLN A 176 2.53 -0.08 23.35
CA GLN A 176 1.96 0.47 22.13
C GLN A 176 1.67 -0.58 21.05
N PHE A 177 2.37 -1.70 21.07
CA PHE A 177 2.46 -2.63 19.95
C PHE A 177 1.93 -4.03 20.25
N HIS A 178 1.03 -4.11 21.19
CA HIS A 178 0.36 -5.36 21.50
C HIS A 178 -0.82 -5.57 20.56
N SER A 179 -1.14 -6.82 20.29
CA SER A 179 -2.30 -7.16 19.48
C SER A 179 -3.57 -6.52 20.03
N HIS A 180 -4.43 -6.13 19.14
CA HIS A 180 -5.74 -5.56 19.45
C HIS A 180 -6.61 -6.48 20.31
N ILE A 181 -6.40 -7.78 20.26
CA ILE A 181 -7.17 -8.78 21.00
C ILE A 181 -6.84 -8.75 22.48
N SER A 182 -5.55 -8.66 22.82
CA SER A 182 -5.10 -8.72 24.21
C SER A 182 -5.12 -7.36 24.90
N ARG A 183 -4.89 -6.27 24.15
CA ARG A 183 -4.90 -4.90 24.68
C ARG A 183 -5.39 -3.90 23.63
N PRO A 184 -6.68 -3.91 23.33
CA PRO A 184 -7.24 -3.06 22.29
C PRO A 184 -7.06 -1.57 22.54
N GLU A 185 -7.01 -1.14 23.81
CA GLU A 185 -6.81 0.25 24.19
C GLU A 185 -5.40 0.79 23.98
N SER A 186 -4.41 -0.07 23.83
CA SER A 186 -3.03 0.35 23.53
C SER A 186 -2.71 0.36 22.04
N HIS A 187 -3.64 -0.09 21.21
CA HIS A 187 -3.52 -0.07 19.76
C HIS A 187 -4.36 1.04 19.16
N HIS A 188 -3.70 2.12 18.80
CA HIS A 188 -4.35 3.26 18.20
C HIS A 188 -3.97 3.49 16.74
N PHE A 189 -2.95 2.75 16.25
CA PHE A 189 -2.51 2.86 14.86
C PHE A 189 -3.51 2.24 13.89
N SER A 190 -3.94 3.02 12.91
CA SER A 190 -4.77 2.54 11.82
C SER A 190 -3.97 1.58 10.92
N SER A 191 -4.64 0.62 10.31
CA SER A 191 -3.99 -0.31 9.38
C SER A 191 -5.03 -1.03 8.51
N TRP A 192 -4.57 -1.57 7.40
CA TRP A 192 -5.37 -2.43 6.51
C TRP A 192 -4.84 -3.87 6.51
N MET A 193 -4.47 -4.37 7.68
CA MET A 193 -3.90 -5.71 7.82
C MET A 193 -4.85 -6.83 7.41
N VAL A 194 -6.16 -6.66 7.58
CA VAL A 194 -7.14 -7.67 7.13
C VAL A 194 -7.20 -7.73 5.61
N ASP A 195 -7.18 -6.58 4.95
CA ASP A 195 -7.10 -6.47 3.49
C ASP A 195 -5.77 -7.05 2.98
N GLY A 196 -4.65 -6.72 3.61
CA GLY A 196 -3.34 -7.32 3.30
C GLY A 196 -3.30 -8.84 3.51
N THR A 197 -4.03 -9.37 4.50
CA THR A 197 -4.17 -10.83 4.71
C THR A 197 -4.96 -11.48 3.57
N GLU A 198 -6.02 -10.87 3.08
CA GLU A 198 -6.73 -11.35 1.89
C GLU A 198 -5.83 -11.29 0.66
N ALA A 199 -5.07 -10.19 0.48
CA ALA A 199 -4.12 -10.05 -0.62
C ALA A 199 -3.02 -11.15 -0.59
N PHE A 200 -2.53 -11.52 0.59
CA PHE A 200 -1.62 -12.65 0.77
C PHE A 200 -2.25 -13.98 0.37
N LEU A 201 -3.49 -14.25 0.79
CA LEU A 201 -4.20 -15.48 0.47
C LEU A 201 -4.55 -15.62 -1.02
N LYS A 202 -4.57 -14.52 -1.78
CA LYS A 202 -4.69 -14.57 -3.25
C LYS A 202 -3.42 -15.06 -3.93
N ILE A 203 -2.27 -14.97 -3.29
CA ILE A 203 -0.99 -15.49 -3.79
C ILE A 203 -0.73 -16.91 -3.25
N HIS A 204 -0.95 -17.09 -1.95
CA HIS A 204 -0.68 -18.33 -1.22
C HIS A 204 -1.97 -18.88 -0.58
N PRO A 205 -2.88 -19.48 -1.35
CA PRO A 205 -4.14 -19.97 -0.83
C PRO A 205 -3.92 -21.07 0.24
N ASN A 206 -4.58 -20.90 1.38
CA ASN A 206 -4.57 -21.88 2.47
C ASN A 206 -5.88 -21.77 3.27
N ASN A 207 -6.85 -22.59 2.92
CA ASN A 207 -8.17 -22.55 3.53
C ASN A 207 -8.14 -22.87 5.02
N GLN A 208 -7.32 -23.85 5.45
CA GLN A 208 -7.24 -24.24 6.86
C GLN A 208 -6.70 -23.07 7.71
N TRP A 209 -5.59 -22.48 7.29
CA TRP A 209 -5.02 -21.34 8.00
C TRP A 209 -5.95 -20.12 7.98
N CYS A 210 -6.63 -19.87 6.86
CA CYS A 210 -7.64 -18.83 6.77
C CYS A 210 -8.76 -19.04 7.81
N ASP A 211 -9.28 -20.25 7.92
CA ASP A 211 -10.33 -20.61 8.90
C ASP A 211 -9.87 -20.41 10.35
N GLU A 212 -8.60 -20.72 10.64
CA GLU A 212 -7.99 -20.50 11.95
C GLU A 212 -7.84 -19.00 12.27
N MET A 213 -7.55 -18.17 11.25
CA MET A 213 -7.30 -16.73 11.43
C MET A 213 -8.59 -15.89 11.48
N LEU A 214 -9.67 -16.31 10.84
CA LEU A 214 -10.90 -15.53 10.75
C LEU A 214 -11.40 -14.97 12.09
N PRO A 215 -11.45 -15.71 13.21
CA PRO A 215 -11.89 -15.17 14.50
C PRO A 215 -11.01 -14.02 15.01
N PHE A 216 -9.71 -14.05 14.71
CA PHE A 216 -8.76 -13.02 15.11
C PHE A 216 -8.87 -11.77 14.24
N LEU A 217 -9.08 -11.94 12.93
CA LEU A 217 -9.34 -10.85 12.00
C LEU A 217 -10.66 -10.13 12.34
N GLU A 218 -11.71 -10.88 12.70
CA GLU A 218 -12.96 -10.31 13.21
C GLU A 218 -12.77 -9.53 14.51
N ALA A 219 -11.96 -10.06 15.43
CA ALA A 219 -11.71 -9.41 16.71
C ALA A 219 -10.95 -8.08 16.50
N HIS A 220 -9.99 -8.04 15.55
CA HIS A 220 -9.31 -6.82 15.15
C HIS A 220 -10.30 -5.77 14.63
N GLN A 221 -11.17 -6.14 13.70
CA GLN A 221 -12.19 -5.22 13.15
C GLN A 221 -13.13 -4.69 14.25
N ARG A 222 -13.60 -5.57 15.13
CA ARG A 222 -14.54 -5.22 16.21
C ARG A 222 -14.00 -4.16 17.17
N VAL A 223 -12.69 -4.18 17.45
CA VAL A 223 -12.09 -3.13 18.30
C VAL A 223 -12.26 -1.75 17.68
N TRP A 224 -12.09 -1.63 16.37
CA TRP A 224 -12.28 -0.36 15.67
C TRP A 224 -13.75 0.03 15.59
N ASP A 225 -14.65 -0.93 15.34
CA ASP A 225 -16.09 -0.70 15.34
C ASP A 225 -16.58 -0.15 16.69
N ASP A 226 -16.09 -0.73 17.79
CA ASP A 226 -16.54 -0.40 19.14
C ASP A 226 -15.91 0.89 19.69
N LYS A 227 -14.64 1.17 19.39
CA LYS A 227 -13.87 2.24 20.05
C LYS A 227 -13.58 3.45 19.19
N PHE A 228 -13.48 3.26 17.88
CA PHE A 228 -13.02 4.30 16.96
C PHE A 228 -14.08 4.72 15.93
N THR A 229 -15.33 4.39 16.17
CA THR A 229 -16.47 4.91 15.41
C THR A 229 -17.02 6.15 16.10
N VAL A 230 -17.33 7.18 15.32
CA VAL A 230 -18.01 8.39 15.83
C VAL A 230 -19.41 8.00 16.29
N ASN A 231 -19.72 8.30 17.55
CA ASN A 231 -21.03 8.03 18.14
C ASN A 231 -21.70 9.35 18.53
N GLN A 232 -22.29 10.01 17.54
CA GLN A 232 -23.03 11.26 17.71
C GLN A 232 -24.23 11.28 16.76
N PRO A 233 -25.33 10.62 17.12
CA PRO A 233 -26.50 10.52 16.24
C PRO A 233 -26.96 11.86 15.69
N GLY A 234 -27.20 11.91 14.39
CA GLY A 234 -27.63 13.11 13.68
C GLY A 234 -26.51 14.06 13.24
N SER A 235 -25.24 13.78 13.58
CA SER A 235 -24.11 14.52 13.04
C SER A 235 -23.71 14.03 11.65
N LYS A 236 -22.95 14.85 10.92
CA LYS A 236 -22.46 14.51 9.58
C LYS A 236 -21.52 13.31 9.61
N THR A 237 -20.65 13.24 10.63
CA THR A 237 -19.61 12.20 10.78
C THR A 237 -20.07 10.97 11.58
N ASP A 238 -21.32 10.94 12.09
CA ASP A 238 -21.85 9.80 12.85
C ASP A 238 -21.69 8.48 12.11
N GLY A 239 -21.19 7.46 12.79
CA GLY A 239 -20.97 6.12 12.24
C GLY A 239 -19.72 5.97 11.35
N LEU A 240 -18.92 7.02 11.15
CA LEU A 240 -17.63 6.94 10.44
C LEU A 240 -16.48 6.68 11.43
N TYR A 241 -15.40 6.07 10.92
CA TYR A 241 -14.20 5.86 11.72
C TYR A 241 -13.43 7.15 11.92
N LYS A 242 -12.87 7.29 13.12
CA LYS A 242 -12.06 8.43 13.56
C LYS A 242 -10.70 7.99 14.05
N VAL A 243 -9.69 8.81 13.85
CA VAL A 243 -8.30 8.55 14.25
C VAL A 243 -7.61 9.87 14.63
N LEU A 244 -6.62 9.80 15.50
CA LEU A 244 -5.63 10.87 15.63
C LEU A 244 -4.62 10.75 14.50
N ASP A 245 -4.21 11.85 13.90
CA ASP A 245 -3.26 11.82 12.78
C ASP A 245 -1.93 11.14 13.15
N LEU A 246 -1.43 11.30 14.38
CA LEU A 246 -0.31 10.54 14.94
C LEU A 246 -0.49 9.02 14.78
N TYR A 247 -1.70 8.51 15.04
CA TYR A 247 -2.00 7.08 14.94
C TYR A 247 -2.47 6.63 13.56
N ASP A 248 -2.57 7.56 12.63
CA ASP A 248 -2.69 7.28 11.20
C ASP A 248 -1.30 7.21 10.53
N GLY A 249 -0.24 7.36 11.33
CA GLY A 249 1.15 7.43 10.88
C GLY A 249 1.47 8.71 10.12
N MET A 250 0.71 9.79 10.37
CA MET A 250 0.77 11.03 9.60
C MET A 250 0.76 12.25 10.54
N GLU A 251 1.83 12.42 11.27
CA GLU A 251 1.96 13.42 12.32
C GLU A 251 1.92 14.84 11.77
N PHE A 252 1.20 15.73 12.46
CA PHE A 252 1.15 17.16 12.18
C PHE A 252 0.59 17.52 10.81
N THR A 253 -0.43 16.82 10.37
CA THR A 253 -1.16 17.19 9.16
C THR A 253 -1.82 18.56 9.30
N ILE A 254 -1.97 19.25 8.19
CA ILE A 254 -2.68 20.54 8.16
C ILE A 254 -4.12 20.36 8.65
N SER A 255 -4.80 19.28 8.24
CA SER A 255 -6.18 18.99 8.65
C SER A 255 -6.36 18.83 10.16
N ALA A 256 -5.35 18.32 10.87
CA ALA A 256 -5.39 18.20 12.33
C ALA A 256 -5.16 19.53 13.04
N THR A 257 -4.39 20.42 12.45
CA THR A 257 -3.95 21.67 13.06
C THR A 257 -4.90 22.84 12.75
N MET A 258 -5.47 22.90 11.56
CA MET A 258 -6.35 23.98 11.11
C MET A 258 -7.54 24.28 12.04
N PRO A 259 -8.23 23.30 12.62
CA PRO A 259 -9.35 23.59 13.53
C PRO A 259 -8.96 24.46 14.73
N LEU A 260 -7.67 24.43 15.09
CA LEU A 260 -7.13 25.17 16.24
C LEU A 260 -6.65 26.57 15.88
N ILE A 261 -6.12 26.75 14.66
CA ILE A 261 -5.37 27.96 14.30
C ILE A 261 -5.99 28.77 13.15
N ALA A 262 -6.84 28.18 12.32
CA ALA A 262 -7.43 28.91 11.19
C ALA A 262 -8.37 30.03 11.68
N SER A 263 -8.36 31.19 10.99
CA SER A 263 -9.16 32.36 11.36
C SER A 263 -10.66 32.11 11.34
N ASP A 264 -11.10 31.06 10.69
CA ASP A 264 -12.47 30.57 10.61
C ASP A 264 -12.62 29.20 11.28
N GLY A 265 -11.56 28.71 11.91
CA GLY A 265 -11.61 27.54 12.76
C GLY A 265 -12.40 27.82 14.03
N PRO A 266 -13.00 26.78 14.64
CA PRO A 266 -13.88 26.93 15.80
C PRO A 266 -13.18 27.50 17.03
N TYR A 267 -11.85 27.49 17.05
CA TYR A 267 -11.02 28.13 18.06
C TYR A 267 -10.18 29.28 17.50
N SER A 268 -10.71 30.05 16.53
CA SER A 268 -10.02 31.18 15.92
C SER A 268 -9.32 32.08 16.94
N ILE A 269 -8.07 31.72 17.28
CA ILE A 269 -7.29 32.36 18.35
C ILE A 269 -6.35 33.39 17.79
N TYR A 270 -6.08 33.34 16.48
CA TYR A 270 -5.10 34.17 15.83
C TYR A 270 -5.61 34.88 14.60
N THR A 271 -5.20 36.13 14.44
CA THR A 271 -5.33 36.86 13.20
C THR A 271 -4.44 36.20 12.13
N LYS A 272 -4.80 36.30 10.85
CA LYS A 272 -4.08 35.70 9.72
C LYS A 272 -2.56 35.90 9.70
N LYS A 273 -2.04 36.83 10.51
CA LYS A 273 -0.63 37.19 10.60
C LYS A 273 0.14 36.31 11.61
N ASP A 274 -0.55 35.86 12.64
CA ASP A 274 0.10 35.26 13.81
C ASP A 274 0.22 33.74 13.73
N TRP A 275 -0.61 33.07 12.94
CA TRP A 275 -0.59 31.61 12.86
C TRP A 275 0.66 31.04 12.17
N ARG A 276 1.26 31.78 11.22
CA ARG A 276 2.50 31.34 10.55
C ARG A 276 3.69 31.24 11.48
N GLU A 277 3.72 32.04 12.54
CA GLU A 277 4.76 32.00 13.56
C GLU A 277 4.62 30.82 14.52
N TYR A 278 3.47 30.12 14.51
CA TYR A 278 3.15 29.02 15.40
C TYR A 278 3.10 27.66 14.72
N TYR A 279 3.00 27.61 13.42
CA TYR A 279 2.99 26.38 12.66
C TYR A 279 4.41 26.04 12.16
N LEU A 280 5.19 25.42 13.02
CA LEU A 280 6.61 25.16 12.79
C LEU A 280 6.98 23.72 13.21
N GLY A 281 6.32 22.68 12.78
CA GLY A 281 6.72 21.30 13.03
C GLY A 281 7.01 20.94 14.51
N TRP A 282 7.83 19.94 14.75
CA TRP A 282 8.23 19.48 16.10
C TRP A 282 8.85 20.59 16.98
N GLY A 283 9.64 21.46 16.41
CA GLY A 283 10.25 22.60 17.13
C GLY A 283 9.19 23.52 17.69
N ALA A 284 8.12 23.75 16.96
CA ALA A 284 7.05 24.64 17.37
C ALA A 284 6.06 24.01 18.33
N ILE A 285 5.81 22.72 18.27
CA ILE A 285 4.99 22.07 19.27
C ILE A 285 5.65 22.18 20.64
N ASN A 286 6.97 22.07 20.72
CA ASN A 286 7.70 22.36 21.95
C ASN A 286 7.62 23.83 22.36
N GLN A 287 7.59 24.77 21.40
CA GLN A 287 7.35 26.19 21.67
C GLN A 287 5.88 26.46 22.01
N MET A 288 4.92 25.80 21.36
CA MET A 288 3.50 25.89 21.72
C MET A 288 3.23 25.37 23.14
N ARG A 289 3.95 24.37 23.63
CA ARG A 289 3.90 23.91 25.02
C ARG A 289 4.21 25.01 26.01
N SER A 290 5.06 25.96 25.67
CA SER A 290 5.47 27.10 26.51
C SER A 290 4.73 28.39 26.16
N SER A 291 3.89 28.42 25.15
CA SER A 291 3.27 29.62 24.59
C SER A 291 1.92 29.97 25.22
N LYS A 292 1.42 31.13 24.83
CA LYS A 292 0.08 31.63 25.19
C LYS A 292 -1.03 30.63 24.85
N LEU A 293 -0.88 29.86 23.74
CA LEU A 293 -1.85 28.87 23.32
C LEU A 293 -2.09 27.79 24.38
N ASN A 294 -1.03 27.32 25.03
CA ASN A 294 -1.11 26.35 26.11
C ASN A 294 -1.76 26.92 27.37
N LYS A 295 -1.62 28.23 27.61
CA LYS A 295 -2.28 28.92 28.72
C LYS A 295 -3.78 29.08 28.47
N ASP A 296 -4.14 29.46 27.26
CA ASP A 296 -5.54 29.74 26.88
C ASP A 296 -6.34 28.44 26.64
N TYR A 297 -5.64 27.36 26.22
CA TYR A 297 -6.23 26.03 25.91
C TYR A 297 -5.41 24.88 26.50
N PRO A 298 -5.30 24.76 27.83
CA PRO A 298 -4.42 23.79 28.49
C PRO A 298 -4.75 22.33 28.14
N ASN A 299 -5.98 22.05 27.74
CA ASN A 299 -6.41 20.70 27.36
C ASN A 299 -6.09 20.33 25.89
N ALA A 300 -5.95 21.31 25.00
CA ALA A 300 -5.61 21.07 23.60
C ALA A 300 -4.16 20.56 23.45
N PHE A 301 -3.27 21.02 24.33
CA PHE A 301 -1.84 20.70 24.31
C PHE A 301 -1.34 20.05 25.61
N ALA A 302 -2.25 19.56 26.46
CA ALA A 302 -1.89 18.98 27.77
C ALA A 302 -0.84 17.88 27.70
N LYS A 303 -0.66 17.24 26.54
CA LYS A 303 0.38 16.27 26.25
C LYS A 303 1.30 16.68 25.08
N GLY A 304 1.17 17.93 24.61
CA GLY A 304 2.03 18.50 23.56
C GLY A 304 1.64 18.14 22.12
N TYR A 305 0.47 17.59 21.91
CA TYR A 305 -0.06 17.25 20.59
C TYR A 305 -1.55 17.60 20.56
N PRO A 306 -2.09 18.18 19.46
CA PRO A 306 -3.52 18.39 19.35
C PRO A 306 -4.22 17.03 19.29
N LEU A 307 -4.92 16.64 20.34
CA LEU A 307 -5.58 15.34 20.49
C LEU A 307 -6.99 15.36 19.84
N MET A 308 -7.10 15.97 18.68
CA MET A 308 -8.39 16.02 17.97
C MET A 308 -8.55 14.81 17.07
N TYR A 309 -9.60 14.04 17.30
CA TYR A 309 -9.97 12.96 16.40
C TYR A 309 -10.50 13.51 15.07
N LEU A 310 -9.97 12.99 14.00
CA LEU A 310 -10.38 13.29 12.63
C LEU A 310 -11.06 12.08 12.00
N VAL A 311 -12.09 12.36 11.22
CA VAL A 311 -12.68 11.43 10.26
C VAL A 311 -12.00 11.69 8.93
N ARG A 312 -11.11 10.78 8.53
CA ARG A 312 -10.22 10.96 7.38
C ARG A 312 -10.55 10.00 6.24
N PRO A 313 -10.25 10.37 4.99
CA PRO A 313 -10.35 9.44 3.85
C PRO A 313 -9.53 8.16 4.06
N SER A 314 -8.30 8.25 4.65
CA SER A 314 -7.43 7.11 4.95
C SER A 314 -8.13 6.07 5.80
N ILE A 315 -8.45 6.39 7.06
CA ILE A 315 -9.02 5.45 8.02
C ILE A 315 -10.34 4.83 7.53
N ASN A 316 -11.20 5.62 6.88
CA ASN A 316 -12.49 5.14 6.39
C ASN A 316 -12.36 4.22 5.17
N SER A 317 -11.29 4.37 4.38
CA SER A 317 -10.96 3.47 3.29
C SER A 317 -10.30 2.18 3.79
N TYR A 318 -9.39 2.25 4.77
CA TYR A 318 -8.74 1.08 5.38
C TYR A 318 -9.79 0.11 5.95
N TYR A 319 -10.73 0.63 6.72
CA TYR A 319 -11.75 -0.22 7.35
C TYR A 319 -12.86 -0.64 6.40
N TYR A 320 -13.12 0.12 5.33
CA TYR A 320 -13.90 -0.40 4.21
C TYR A 320 -13.21 -1.62 3.57
N GLY A 321 -11.90 -1.52 3.27
CA GLY A 321 -11.10 -2.63 2.75
C GLY A 321 -11.15 -3.84 3.68
N ASN A 322 -10.89 -3.65 4.97
CA ASN A 322 -10.92 -4.70 5.98
C ASN A 322 -12.30 -5.41 6.05
N LEU A 323 -13.41 -4.65 6.08
CA LEU A 323 -14.76 -5.21 6.09
C LEU A 323 -15.06 -6.01 4.83
N LYS A 324 -14.66 -5.48 3.66
CA LYS A 324 -14.82 -6.17 2.37
C LYS A 324 -14.05 -7.48 2.35
N SER A 325 -12.81 -7.46 2.84
CA SER A 325 -11.94 -8.64 2.91
C SER A 325 -12.48 -9.70 3.86
N LEU A 326 -13.00 -9.33 5.03
CA LEU A 326 -13.73 -10.27 5.90
C LEU A 326 -14.90 -10.93 5.17
N GLY A 327 -15.68 -10.12 4.46
CA GLY A 327 -16.81 -10.63 3.67
C GLY A 327 -16.39 -11.62 2.61
N ASN A 328 -15.28 -11.36 1.89
CA ASN A 328 -14.74 -12.23 0.86
C ASN A 328 -14.17 -13.53 1.45
N LEU A 329 -13.42 -13.46 2.56
CA LEU A 329 -12.85 -14.63 3.23
C LEU A 329 -13.95 -15.55 3.78
N TYR A 330 -15.02 -14.99 4.35
CA TYR A 330 -16.19 -15.78 4.74
C TYR A 330 -16.96 -16.37 3.54
N ALA A 331 -16.98 -15.69 2.39
CA ALA A 331 -17.56 -16.25 1.18
C ALA A 331 -16.79 -17.49 0.70
N LEU A 332 -15.45 -17.43 0.70
CA LEU A 332 -14.57 -18.55 0.36
C LEU A 332 -14.79 -19.74 1.33
N LYS A 333 -14.83 -19.45 2.63
CA LYS A 333 -15.12 -20.47 3.64
C LYS A 333 -16.48 -21.11 3.43
N ALA A 334 -17.53 -20.33 3.18
CA ALA A 334 -18.87 -20.81 2.91
C ALA A 334 -18.92 -21.65 1.62
N GLN A 335 -18.20 -21.26 0.57
CA GLN A 335 -18.10 -22.03 -0.67
C GLN A 335 -17.44 -23.40 -0.45
N ALA A 336 -16.39 -23.44 0.36
CA ALA A 336 -15.67 -24.69 0.67
C ALA A 336 -16.46 -25.63 1.60
N SER A 337 -17.18 -25.08 2.59
CA SER A 337 -17.86 -25.86 3.63
C SER A 337 -19.35 -26.12 3.37
N GLY A 338 -20.00 -25.32 2.53
CA GLY A 338 -21.45 -25.29 2.40
C GLY A 338 -22.20 -24.72 3.62
N ASN A 339 -21.50 -24.09 4.56
CA ASN A 339 -22.06 -23.64 5.84
C ASN A 339 -22.86 -22.34 5.69
N GLU A 340 -24.16 -22.38 5.95
CA GLU A 340 -25.05 -21.22 5.87
C GLU A 340 -24.66 -20.08 6.84
N LYS A 341 -24.08 -20.38 8.00
CA LYS A 341 -23.65 -19.36 8.96
C LYS A 341 -22.49 -18.54 8.41
N ASP A 342 -21.55 -19.18 7.71
CA ASP A 342 -20.42 -18.47 7.08
C ASP A 342 -20.93 -17.63 5.91
N GLN A 343 -21.92 -18.11 5.16
CA GLN A 343 -22.59 -17.32 4.13
C GLN A 343 -23.32 -16.09 4.70
N MET A 344 -23.97 -16.23 5.87
CA MET A 344 -24.62 -15.10 6.56
C MET A 344 -23.58 -14.07 7.01
N LYS A 345 -22.46 -14.50 7.58
CA LYS A 345 -21.37 -13.61 7.98
C LYS A 345 -20.76 -12.87 6.77
N SER A 346 -20.54 -13.58 5.67
CA SER A 346 -20.08 -12.94 4.42
C SER A 346 -21.01 -11.80 4.01
N LYS A 347 -22.31 -12.07 3.95
CA LYS A 347 -23.33 -11.06 3.58
C LYS A 347 -23.35 -9.89 4.57
N GLU A 348 -23.20 -10.15 5.87
CA GLU A 348 -23.16 -9.13 6.91
C GLU A 348 -21.97 -8.18 6.70
N TYR A 349 -20.74 -8.72 6.55
CA TYR A 349 -19.55 -7.90 6.36
C TYR A 349 -19.58 -7.12 5.05
N LEU A 350 -19.99 -7.74 3.94
CA LEU A 350 -20.15 -7.04 2.67
C LEU A 350 -21.20 -5.92 2.73
N ASN A 351 -22.30 -6.13 3.47
CA ASN A 351 -23.30 -5.09 3.70
C ASN A 351 -22.75 -3.95 4.58
N ASN A 352 -21.97 -4.27 5.60
CA ASN A 352 -21.30 -3.26 6.43
C ASN A 352 -20.28 -2.47 5.64
N ALA A 353 -19.47 -3.12 4.79
CA ALA A 353 -18.57 -2.45 3.87
C ALA A 353 -19.33 -1.50 2.93
N ARG A 354 -20.46 -1.94 2.35
CA ARG A 354 -21.29 -1.10 1.48
C ARG A 354 -21.80 0.14 2.22
N LYS A 355 -22.34 -0.03 3.43
CA LYS A 355 -22.81 1.09 4.27
C LYS A 355 -21.69 2.08 4.59
N GLN A 356 -20.50 1.55 4.95
CA GLN A 356 -19.31 2.35 5.23
C GLN A 356 -18.90 3.16 4.00
N LYS A 357 -18.85 2.52 2.83
CA LYS A 357 -18.59 3.16 1.54
C LYS A 357 -19.55 4.30 1.27
N GLU A 358 -20.88 4.03 1.30
CA GLU A 358 -21.92 5.01 1.00
C GLU A 358 -21.81 6.22 1.95
N LYS A 359 -21.63 5.97 3.24
CA LYS A 359 -21.51 7.01 4.24
C LYS A 359 -20.25 7.84 4.07
N ALA A 360 -19.10 7.21 3.86
CA ALA A 360 -17.82 7.91 3.68
C ALA A 360 -17.81 8.75 2.39
N LEU A 361 -18.27 8.21 1.28
CA LEU A 361 -18.35 8.94 0.02
C LEU A 361 -19.26 10.16 0.13
N SER A 362 -20.45 10.01 0.73
CA SER A 362 -21.41 11.11 0.88
C SER A 362 -20.97 12.18 1.90
N THR A 363 -20.07 11.83 2.83
CA THR A 363 -19.62 12.74 3.88
C THR A 363 -18.34 13.47 3.52
N LEU A 364 -17.35 12.72 2.97
CA LEU A 364 -15.99 13.21 2.82
C LEU A 364 -15.72 13.83 1.44
N TRP A 365 -16.51 13.46 0.43
CA TRP A 365 -16.40 14.06 -0.90
C TRP A 365 -17.01 15.46 -0.92
N ASP A 366 -16.31 16.38 -1.56
CA ASP A 366 -16.79 17.73 -1.85
C ASP A 366 -16.99 17.89 -3.36
N ASP A 367 -18.23 18.10 -3.79
CA ASP A 367 -18.56 18.23 -5.22
C ASP A 367 -18.06 19.54 -5.84
N ASP A 368 -17.92 20.61 -5.04
CA ASP A 368 -17.44 21.92 -5.53
C ASP A 368 -15.92 21.87 -5.80
N ASP A 369 -15.17 21.29 -4.88
CA ASP A 369 -13.72 21.16 -4.96
C ASP A 369 -13.26 19.89 -5.70
N SER A 370 -14.16 18.94 -5.96
CA SER A 370 -13.91 17.64 -6.56
C SER A 370 -12.79 16.87 -5.86
N PHE A 371 -12.86 16.79 -4.51
CA PHE A 371 -11.84 16.13 -3.70
C PHE A 371 -12.40 15.59 -2.38
N PHE A 372 -11.68 14.61 -1.76
CA PHE A 372 -12.03 14.11 -0.44
C PHE A 372 -11.33 14.88 0.67
N TYR A 373 -12.07 15.29 1.68
CA TYR A 373 -11.60 16.09 2.80
C TYR A 373 -11.72 15.36 4.14
N SER A 374 -10.80 15.68 5.06
CA SER A 374 -10.90 15.31 6.47
C SER A 374 -11.91 16.19 7.21
N TYR A 375 -12.58 15.64 8.21
CA TYR A 375 -13.50 16.35 9.10
C TYR A 375 -13.11 16.10 10.55
N THR A 376 -13.41 17.05 11.45
CA THR A 376 -13.35 16.76 12.88
C THR A 376 -14.47 15.80 13.28
N ALA A 377 -14.15 14.83 14.12
CA ALA A 377 -15.16 13.91 14.66
C ALA A 377 -16.18 14.69 15.52
N ALA A 378 -17.47 14.42 15.33
CA ALA A 378 -18.53 15.15 16.03
C ALA A 378 -18.59 14.87 17.54
N ASP A 379 -18.01 13.76 17.98
CA ASP A 379 -17.96 13.33 19.39
C ASP A 379 -16.60 13.61 20.05
N ASN A 380 -15.75 14.46 19.45
CA ASN A 380 -14.50 14.86 20.09
C ASN A 380 -14.75 15.72 21.34
N SER A 381 -13.76 15.73 22.25
CA SER A 381 -13.87 16.42 23.53
C SER A 381 -13.80 17.96 23.46
N TYR A 382 -13.46 18.50 22.28
CA TYR A 382 -13.26 19.95 22.10
C TYR A 382 -14.51 20.70 21.63
N GLY A 383 -15.60 19.98 21.37
CA GLY A 383 -16.85 20.59 20.91
C GLY A 383 -16.83 21.07 19.45
N VAL A 384 -15.76 20.83 18.73
CA VAL A 384 -15.65 21.12 17.31
C VAL A 384 -16.24 19.97 16.52
N LYS A 385 -17.45 20.16 16.02
CA LYS A 385 -18.24 19.09 15.40
C LYS A 385 -18.29 19.26 13.90
N ASP A 386 -17.99 18.17 13.17
CA ASP A 386 -18.20 18.10 11.72
C ASP A 386 -17.56 19.25 10.92
N TRP A 387 -16.47 19.82 11.42
CA TRP A 387 -15.77 20.89 10.72
C TRP A 387 -14.93 20.33 9.57
N LYS A 388 -15.21 20.76 8.33
CA LYS A 388 -14.46 20.36 7.13
C LYS A 388 -13.10 21.04 7.14
N SER A 389 -12.03 20.24 7.05
CA SER A 389 -10.70 20.75 6.71
C SER A 389 -10.72 21.44 5.35
N ARG A 390 -9.95 22.52 5.19
CA ARG A 390 -9.88 23.27 3.93
C ARG A 390 -8.58 23.08 3.20
N VAL A 391 -7.98 21.93 3.36
CA VAL A 391 -6.76 21.53 2.69
C VAL A 391 -7.00 20.21 1.97
N ARG A 392 -6.55 20.12 0.73
CA ARG A 392 -6.41 18.85 0.05
C ARG A 392 -5.14 18.19 0.56
N GLU A 393 -5.30 16.99 1.08
CA GLU A 393 -4.18 16.13 1.51
C GLU A 393 -4.19 14.87 0.67
N SER A 394 -3.01 14.32 0.38
CA SER A 394 -2.87 13.14 -0.50
C SER A 394 -3.64 11.90 -0.02
N VAL A 395 -4.00 11.85 1.26
CA VAL A 395 -4.93 10.83 1.80
C VAL A 395 -6.31 10.85 1.12
N GLY A 396 -6.67 11.93 0.44
CA GLY A 396 -7.88 12.01 -0.38
C GLY A 396 -7.90 11.02 -1.54
N TYR A 397 -6.75 10.45 -1.94
CA TYR A 397 -6.68 9.41 -2.96
C TYR A 397 -6.89 7.98 -2.42
N THR A 398 -6.87 7.78 -1.11
CA THR A 398 -6.97 6.44 -0.49
C THR A 398 -8.25 5.66 -0.88
N PRO A 399 -9.41 6.28 -1.15
CA PRO A 399 -10.59 5.54 -1.60
C PRO A 399 -10.39 4.69 -2.87
N TRP A 400 -9.52 5.13 -3.79
CA TRP A 400 -9.21 4.34 -5.00
C TRP A 400 -8.27 3.16 -4.72
N TYR A 401 -7.39 3.27 -3.71
CA TYR A 401 -6.54 2.16 -3.28
C TYR A 401 -7.37 0.90 -2.97
N PHE A 402 -8.50 1.07 -2.28
CA PHE A 402 -9.40 -0.02 -1.87
C PHE A 402 -10.56 -0.27 -2.84
N ASN A 403 -10.56 0.36 -4.02
CA ASN A 403 -11.67 0.27 -4.97
C ASN A 403 -13.02 0.65 -4.33
N MET A 404 -13.02 1.73 -3.56
CA MET A 404 -14.18 2.23 -2.85
C MET A 404 -15.10 3.11 -3.72
N ILE A 405 -14.59 3.66 -4.82
CA ILE A 405 -15.36 4.51 -5.72
C ILE A 405 -16.42 3.67 -6.47
N PRO A 406 -17.64 4.17 -6.73
CA PRO A 406 -18.60 3.48 -7.56
C PRO A 406 -18.17 3.44 -9.03
N GLU A 407 -18.35 2.30 -9.68
CA GLU A 407 -18.08 2.17 -11.11
C GLU A 407 -18.98 3.10 -11.94
N GLY A 408 -18.41 3.75 -12.94
CA GLY A 408 -19.13 4.62 -13.87
C GLY A 408 -19.49 6.01 -13.33
N GLU A 409 -19.13 6.33 -12.10
CA GLU A 409 -19.34 7.67 -11.53
C GLU A 409 -18.16 8.61 -11.80
N HIS A 410 -18.17 9.25 -12.96
CA HIS A 410 -17.08 10.09 -13.46
C HIS A 410 -16.87 11.42 -12.70
N LYS A 411 -17.74 11.79 -11.77
CA LYS A 411 -17.54 13.00 -10.96
C LYS A 411 -16.25 12.97 -10.13
N TYR A 412 -15.82 11.77 -9.76
CA TYR A 412 -14.60 11.56 -8.97
C TYR A 412 -13.30 11.67 -9.79
N ASP A 413 -13.38 11.61 -11.12
CA ASP A 413 -12.21 11.63 -12.01
C ASP A 413 -11.41 12.94 -11.90
N LYS A 414 -12.08 14.05 -11.61
CA LYS A 414 -11.45 15.37 -11.45
C LYS A 414 -10.44 15.45 -10.31
N ALA A 415 -10.54 14.59 -9.29
CA ALA A 415 -9.56 14.57 -8.19
C ALA A 415 -8.13 14.35 -8.72
N TRP A 416 -7.98 13.62 -9.81
CA TRP A 416 -6.69 13.28 -10.39
C TRP A 416 -6.00 14.45 -11.09
N GLU A 417 -6.72 15.53 -11.46
CA GLU A 417 -6.12 16.76 -12.00
C GLU A 417 -5.15 17.40 -11.00
N MET A 418 -5.43 17.27 -9.69
CA MET A 418 -4.55 17.80 -8.65
C MET A 418 -3.24 17.01 -8.52
N LEU A 419 -3.21 15.75 -8.97
CA LEU A 419 -2.01 14.90 -8.87
C LEU A 419 -0.90 15.39 -9.80
N SER A 420 -1.24 15.91 -10.98
CA SER A 420 -0.29 16.43 -11.96
C SER A 420 -0.12 17.95 -11.90
N SER A 421 -0.85 18.63 -11.02
CA SER A 421 -0.81 20.10 -10.89
C SER A 421 0.34 20.54 -9.97
N GLU A 422 1.09 21.55 -10.38
CA GLU A 422 2.09 22.21 -9.56
C GLU A 422 1.50 22.93 -8.34
N GLU A 423 0.26 23.34 -8.40
CA GLU A 423 -0.49 23.92 -7.27
C GLU A 423 -1.04 22.80 -6.35
N GLY A 424 -1.18 21.59 -6.89
CA GLY A 424 -1.64 20.40 -6.20
C GLY A 424 -0.51 19.62 -5.50
N PHE A 425 -0.31 18.38 -5.94
CA PHE A 425 0.63 17.46 -5.28
C PHE A 425 1.92 17.20 -6.08
N TYR A 426 1.98 17.62 -7.34
CA TYR A 426 3.15 17.38 -8.18
C TYR A 426 4.31 18.29 -7.77
N ASN A 427 5.51 17.71 -7.67
CA ASN A 427 6.73 18.47 -7.48
C ASN A 427 7.90 17.83 -8.27
N THR A 428 9.03 18.50 -8.34
CA THR A 428 10.14 18.17 -9.23
C THR A 428 10.69 16.75 -8.96
N LYS A 429 10.88 16.40 -7.70
CA LYS A 429 11.50 15.13 -7.28
C LYS A 429 10.53 14.16 -6.61
N GLY A 430 9.29 14.51 -6.43
CA GLY A 430 8.32 13.62 -5.80
C GLY A 430 6.97 14.26 -5.57
N MET A 431 6.07 13.50 -5.00
CA MET A 431 4.72 13.94 -4.66
C MET A 431 4.68 14.45 -3.21
N THR A 432 3.95 15.52 -2.99
CA THR A 432 3.74 16.14 -1.67
C THR A 432 2.57 15.52 -0.91
N THR A 433 2.55 15.64 0.40
CA THR A 433 1.46 15.14 1.25
C THR A 433 0.28 16.11 1.37
N ALA A 434 0.52 17.39 1.14
CA ALA A 434 -0.50 18.44 1.10
C ALA A 434 -0.39 19.26 -0.19
N GLU A 435 -1.50 19.86 -0.63
CA GLU A 435 -1.51 20.73 -1.82
C GLU A 435 -0.55 21.91 -1.64
N ARG A 436 0.26 22.19 -2.66
CA ARG A 436 1.32 23.20 -2.63
C ARG A 436 0.80 24.64 -2.58
N SER A 437 -0.40 24.87 -3.09
CA SER A 437 -1.08 26.17 -3.03
C SER A 437 -1.56 26.56 -1.63
N HIS A 438 -1.62 25.60 -0.69
CA HIS A 438 -2.14 25.87 0.65
C HIS A 438 -1.18 26.75 1.46
N PRO A 439 -1.67 27.82 2.17
CA PRO A 439 -0.81 28.73 2.92
C PRO A 439 0.03 28.09 4.04
N LEU A 440 -0.35 26.91 4.52
CA LEU A 440 0.37 26.14 5.55
C LEU A 440 1.31 25.07 4.94
N TYR A 441 1.38 24.99 3.61
CA TYR A 441 2.33 24.08 2.98
C TYR A 441 3.76 24.42 3.37
N ASN A 442 4.51 23.42 3.80
CA ASN A 442 5.93 23.55 4.12
C ASN A 442 6.66 22.21 3.97
N GLU A 443 7.48 22.08 2.94
CA GLU A 443 8.27 20.87 2.69
C GLU A 443 9.57 20.79 3.49
N ASN A 444 9.97 21.90 4.15
CA ASN A 444 11.26 21.99 4.84
C ASN A 444 11.20 21.59 6.33
N GLU A 445 10.04 21.22 6.83
CA GLU A 445 9.86 20.85 8.23
C GLU A 445 9.37 19.41 8.40
N TYR A 446 9.74 18.79 9.53
CA TYR A 446 9.22 17.47 9.90
C TYR A 446 7.72 17.56 10.17
N ALA A 447 6.94 17.30 9.16
CA ALA A 447 5.49 17.19 9.28
C ALA A 447 4.88 16.64 7.98
N TRP A 448 3.63 16.18 8.06
CA TRP A 448 2.84 15.77 6.90
C TRP A 448 2.13 16.97 6.23
N ASN A 449 2.82 18.09 6.14
CA ASN A 449 2.32 19.35 5.60
C ASN A 449 2.98 19.78 4.28
N GLY A 450 3.73 18.87 3.64
CA GLY A 450 4.38 19.19 2.37
C GLY A 450 5.48 18.22 1.95
N ARG A 451 6.09 17.48 2.86
CA ARG A 451 7.15 16.52 2.54
C ARG A 451 6.63 15.36 1.68
N GLY A 452 7.53 14.76 0.91
CA GLY A 452 7.30 13.50 0.22
C GLY A 452 7.52 12.32 1.16
N TRP A 453 6.47 11.61 1.51
CA TRP A 453 6.51 10.42 2.33
C TRP A 453 6.31 9.17 1.47
N PRO A 454 7.31 8.28 1.38
CA PRO A 454 7.18 7.03 0.61
C PRO A 454 5.95 6.20 0.99
N PHE A 455 5.55 6.23 2.26
CA PHE A 455 4.29 5.65 2.73
C PHE A 455 3.10 6.08 1.87
N GLN A 456 2.89 7.40 1.77
CA GLN A 456 1.74 7.95 1.05
C GLN A 456 1.92 7.91 -0.47
N ASN A 457 3.16 8.03 -0.95
CA ASN A 457 3.46 7.89 -2.37
C ASN A 457 3.08 6.49 -2.87
N SER A 458 3.35 5.44 -2.07
CA SER A 458 2.91 4.07 -2.37
C SER A 458 1.38 3.95 -2.42
N VAL A 459 0.67 4.58 -1.47
CA VAL A 459 -0.81 4.61 -1.48
C VAL A 459 -1.34 5.25 -2.75
N VAL A 460 -0.79 6.40 -3.14
CA VAL A 460 -1.28 7.15 -4.31
C VAL A 460 -0.93 6.45 -5.62
N ASN A 461 0.27 5.87 -5.74
CA ASN A 461 0.65 5.08 -6.93
C ASN A 461 -0.33 3.92 -7.15
N LYS A 462 -0.61 3.12 -6.11
CA LYS A 462 -1.58 2.03 -6.18
C LYS A 462 -3.01 2.53 -6.45
N ALA A 463 -3.40 3.62 -5.81
CA ALA A 463 -4.71 4.23 -6.03
C ALA A 463 -4.87 4.69 -7.50
N TYR A 464 -3.83 5.30 -8.09
CA TYR A 464 -3.86 5.73 -9.49
C TYR A 464 -3.85 4.55 -10.46
N SER A 465 -3.04 3.52 -10.20
CA SER A 465 -3.06 2.27 -10.96
C SER A 465 -4.46 1.62 -10.95
N ASN A 466 -5.09 1.53 -9.76
CA ASN A 466 -6.46 1.02 -9.62
C ASN A 466 -7.47 1.90 -10.37
N TYR A 467 -7.31 3.22 -10.33
CA TYR A 467 -8.15 4.14 -11.11
C TYR A 467 -8.06 3.83 -12.60
N LEU A 468 -6.85 3.68 -13.14
CA LEU A 468 -6.65 3.36 -14.54
C LEU A 468 -7.26 2.01 -14.93
N LYS A 469 -7.02 0.97 -14.13
CA LYS A 469 -7.47 -0.40 -14.43
C LYS A 469 -8.98 -0.63 -14.24
N ASN A 470 -9.60 0.03 -13.24
CA ASN A 470 -10.94 -0.33 -12.79
C ASN A 470 -12.02 0.73 -13.07
N TYR A 471 -11.63 1.99 -13.32
CA TYR A 471 -12.59 3.10 -13.47
C TYR A 471 -12.49 3.82 -14.81
N LYS A 472 -11.32 3.82 -15.43
CA LYS A 472 -11.12 4.52 -16.69
C LYS A 472 -11.51 3.64 -17.86
N LYS A 473 -12.39 4.12 -18.76
CA LYS A 473 -12.84 3.36 -19.94
C LYS A 473 -11.71 3.15 -20.96
N VAL A 474 -10.85 4.14 -21.11
CA VAL A 474 -9.73 4.12 -22.04
C VAL A 474 -8.52 4.71 -21.32
N ILE A 475 -7.49 3.90 -21.17
CA ILE A 475 -6.20 4.33 -20.61
C ILE A 475 -5.40 4.96 -21.75
N THR A 476 -5.13 6.27 -21.63
CA THR A 476 -4.38 7.01 -22.64
C THR A 476 -2.86 6.89 -22.42
N PRO A 477 -2.03 7.20 -23.42
CA PRO A 477 -0.58 7.29 -23.21
C PRO A 477 -0.20 8.25 -22.06
N SER A 478 -0.86 9.42 -21.96
CA SER A 478 -0.58 10.38 -20.89
C SER A 478 -0.92 9.85 -19.48
N ASP A 479 -1.89 8.96 -19.36
CA ASP A 479 -2.19 8.32 -18.07
C ASP A 479 -1.04 7.38 -17.63
N ARG A 480 -0.52 6.60 -18.57
CA ARG A 480 0.63 5.72 -18.31
C ARG A 480 1.89 6.52 -18.00
N GLU A 481 2.11 7.63 -18.74
CA GLU A 481 3.22 8.55 -18.49
C GLU A 481 3.20 9.13 -17.08
N LEU A 482 2.02 9.55 -16.60
CA LEU A 482 1.90 10.07 -15.23
C LEU A 482 2.21 9.01 -14.18
N LEU A 483 1.68 7.79 -14.33
CA LEU A 483 2.00 6.69 -13.40
C LEU A 483 3.49 6.38 -13.40
N TYR A 484 4.08 6.27 -14.60
CA TYR A 484 5.50 6.00 -14.75
C TYR A 484 6.37 7.11 -14.13
N ASP A 485 6.03 8.39 -14.38
CA ASP A 485 6.76 9.54 -13.84
C ASP A 485 6.73 9.54 -12.30
N LEU A 486 5.57 9.28 -11.69
CA LEU A 486 5.45 9.20 -10.24
C LEU A 486 6.30 8.06 -9.66
N MET A 487 6.31 6.90 -10.31
CA MET A 487 7.14 5.76 -9.89
C MET A 487 8.63 6.03 -10.15
N LYS A 488 8.98 6.67 -11.28
CA LYS A 488 10.38 7.04 -11.56
C LYS A 488 10.91 8.03 -10.54
N LYS A 489 10.12 9.04 -10.14
CA LYS A 489 10.49 9.95 -9.06
C LYS A 489 10.72 9.24 -7.72
N PHE A 490 9.89 8.23 -7.43
CA PHE A 490 10.09 7.37 -6.25
C PHE A 490 11.42 6.61 -6.35
N VAL A 491 11.73 6.04 -7.50
CA VAL A 491 13.00 5.33 -7.78
C VAL A 491 14.19 6.28 -7.65
N ASP A 492 14.10 7.47 -8.26
CA ASP A 492 15.19 8.46 -8.25
C ASP A 492 15.54 8.91 -6.84
N MET A 493 14.52 9.21 -6.02
CA MET A 493 14.75 9.58 -4.62
C MET A 493 15.51 8.50 -3.83
N HIS A 494 15.16 7.24 -4.05
CA HIS A 494 15.77 6.12 -3.31
C HIS A 494 17.13 5.72 -3.89
N GLY A 495 17.27 5.78 -5.22
CA GLY A 495 18.48 5.34 -5.93
C GLY A 495 19.67 6.27 -5.75
N GLU A 496 19.46 7.58 -5.79
CA GLU A 496 20.55 8.58 -5.66
C GLU A 496 21.34 8.41 -4.35
N GLU A 497 20.66 8.16 -3.23
CA GLU A 497 21.26 8.02 -1.91
C GLU A 497 21.53 6.55 -1.52
N ARG A 498 21.18 5.59 -2.36
CA ARG A 498 21.16 4.14 -2.02
C ARG A 498 20.55 3.90 -0.66
N ASN A 499 19.35 4.41 -0.46
CA ASN A 499 18.66 4.42 0.81
C ASN A 499 17.16 4.57 0.60
N ILE A 500 16.37 3.87 1.38
CA ILE A 500 14.93 4.06 1.45
C ILE A 500 14.63 4.79 2.75
N GLY A 501 14.51 6.11 2.66
CA GLY A 501 14.32 6.98 3.82
C GLY A 501 12.87 7.08 4.26
N GLU A 502 12.69 7.66 5.44
CA GLU A 502 11.36 7.91 6.00
C GLU A 502 10.61 8.98 5.22
N TRP A 503 11.28 10.06 4.82
CA TRP A 503 10.72 11.17 4.05
C TRP A 503 11.80 11.93 3.26
N TYR A 504 11.34 12.68 2.26
CA TYR A 504 12.18 13.47 1.36
C TYR A 504 11.62 14.88 1.20
N ILE A 505 12.47 15.83 0.77
CA ILE A 505 12.06 17.15 0.32
C ILE A 505 11.69 17.05 -1.18
N PRO A 506 10.41 17.22 -1.56
CA PRO A 506 9.98 16.93 -2.94
C PRO A 506 10.53 17.87 -3.99
N SER A 507 11.00 19.08 -3.63
CA SER A 507 11.58 20.03 -4.57
C SER A 507 13.00 19.67 -4.98
N ASP A 508 13.76 19.02 -4.10
CA ASP A 508 15.18 18.77 -4.31
C ASP A 508 15.54 17.27 -4.31
N GLY A 509 14.85 16.44 -3.55
CA GLY A 509 15.00 14.98 -3.55
C GLY A 509 16.27 14.44 -2.89
N ASN A 510 17.23 15.32 -2.59
CA ASN A 510 18.53 14.90 -2.09
C ASN A 510 18.58 14.81 -0.56
N GLU A 511 17.74 15.59 0.11
CA GLU A 511 17.68 15.59 1.56
C GLU A 511 16.53 14.72 2.03
N PHE A 512 16.85 13.63 2.70
CA PHE A 512 15.89 12.85 3.44
C PHE A 512 16.06 13.09 4.93
N GLY A 513 15.00 12.89 5.69
CA GLY A 513 15.03 12.98 7.13
C GLY A 513 14.54 11.71 7.78
N GLY A 514 14.64 11.68 9.11
CA GLY A 514 14.20 10.54 9.88
C GLY A 514 15.15 9.35 9.81
N VAL A 515 14.59 8.18 9.68
CA VAL A 515 15.32 6.91 9.71
C VAL A 515 15.66 6.45 8.29
N LYS A 516 16.89 5.98 8.12
CA LYS A 516 17.33 5.33 6.88
C LYS A 516 16.81 3.90 6.80
N ASP A 517 16.62 3.41 5.57
CA ASP A 517 16.08 2.08 5.30
C ASP A 517 14.78 1.82 6.06
N TYR A 518 13.83 2.70 5.86
CA TYR A 518 12.58 2.71 6.61
C TYR A 518 11.52 1.86 5.92
N PHE A 519 11.08 0.78 6.55
CA PHE A 519 10.15 -0.16 5.94
C PHE A 519 8.68 0.24 6.20
N HIS A 520 8.25 1.35 5.60
CA HIS A 520 6.88 1.85 5.72
C HIS A 520 6.20 2.13 4.38
N SER A 521 6.76 1.63 3.29
CA SER A 521 6.25 1.81 1.93
C SER A 521 6.33 0.51 1.15
N THR A 522 5.70 0.44 -0.01
CA THR A 522 5.83 -0.68 -0.96
C THR A 522 6.70 -0.27 -2.14
N PHE A 523 7.45 -1.22 -2.72
CA PHE A 523 8.05 -1.07 -4.03
C PHE A 523 7.97 -2.34 -4.88
N PRO A 524 8.35 -3.55 -4.41
CA PRO A 524 8.10 -4.78 -5.15
C PRO A 524 6.64 -4.93 -5.57
N ASP A 525 5.70 -4.68 -4.68
CA ASP A 525 4.27 -4.75 -4.99
C ASP A 525 3.84 -3.70 -6.02
N MET A 526 4.28 -2.44 -5.86
CA MET A 526 4.00 -1.38 -6.84
C MET A 526 4.53 -1.76 -8.23
N LEU A 527 5.73 -2.31 -8.31
CA LEU A 527 6.30 -2.73 -9.59
C LEU A 527 5.49 -3.89 -10.19
N ILE A 528 5.29 -4.95 -9.43
CA ILE A 528 4.64 -6.18 -9.90
C ILE A 528 3.17 -5.95 -10.23
N GLU A 529 2.40 -5.38 -9.31
CA GLU A 529 0.95 -5.22 -9.48
C GLU A 529 0.60 -3.92 -10.19
N ASP A 530 1.21 -2.79 -9.82
CA ASP A 530 0.72 -1.50 -10.29
C ASP A 530 1.30 -1.12 -11.65
N LEU A 531 2.60 -1.34 -11.91
CA LEU A 531 3.21 -1.00 -13.19
C LEU A 531 3.16 -2.15 -14.19
N LEU A 532 3.61 -3.36 -13.79
CA LEU A 532 3.65 -4.52 -14.67
C LEU A 532 2.31 -5.27 -14.72
N GLY A 533 1.38 -4.94 -13.85
CA GLY A 533 -0.03 -5.25 -13.99
C GLY A 533 -0.46 -6.64 -13.54
N PHE A 534 0.35 -7.38 -12.77
CA PHE A 534 0.00 -8.70 -12.27
C PHE A 534 -1.09 -8.61 -11.20
N THR A 535 -2.31 -8.97 -11.51
CA THR A 535 -3.45 -8.93 -10.60
C THR A 535 -3.87 -10.34 -10.19
N ALA A 536 -3.64 -10.67 -8.92
CA ALA A 536 -3.99 -11.94 -8.31
C ALA A 536 -5.48 -12.07 -7.99
N SER A 537 -5.99 -13.30 -7.99
CA SER A 537 -7.35 -13.63 -7.57
C SER A 537 -7.40 -14.86 -6.65
N HIS A 538 -8.55 -15.13 -6.03
CA HIS A 538 -8.76 -16.37 -5.26
C HIS A 538 -9.00 -17.60 -6.14
N SER A 539 -9.24 -17.41 -7.42
CA SER A 539 -9.39 -18.52 -8.38
C SER A 539 -8.01 -18.92 -8.92
N ASN A 540 -7.98 -20.04 -9.66
CA ASN A 540 -6.78 -20.49 -10.37
C ASN A 540 -6.45 -19.60 -11.61
N LYS A 541 -6.72 -18.30 -11.53
CA LYS A 541 -6.48 -17.33 -12.62
C LYS A 541 -5.81 -16.08 -12.07
N PHE A 542 -4.98 -15.48 -12.89
CA PHE A 542 -4.52 -14.10 -12.70
C PHE A 542 -4.74 -13.28 -13.97
N THR A 543 -4.72 -11.97 -13.83
CA THR A 543 -4.77 -11.06 -14.97
C THR A 543 -3.47 -10.28 -15.04
N LEU A 544 -2.92 -10.17 -16.24
CA LEU A 544 -1.78 -9.30 -16.54
C LEU A 544 -2.27 -8.13 -17.40
N GLN A 545 -2.02 -6.91 -16.96
CA GLN A 545 -2.33 -5.68 -17.71
C GLN A 545 -1.26 -4.62 -17.41
N PRO A 546 -0.12 -4.65 -18.10
CA PRO A 546 0.94 -3.67 -17.88
C PRO A 546 0.47 -2.24 -18.16
N LEU A 547 0.86 -1.33 -17.30
CA LEU A 547 0.63 0.11 -17.43
C LEU A 547 1.90 0.88 -17.81
N LEU A 548 3.00 0.18 -18.04
CA LEU A 548 4.26 0.74 -18.53
C LEU A 548 4.05 1.40 -19.90
N PRO A 549 4.51 2.65 -20.13
CA PRO A 549 4.55 3.22 -21.47
C PRO A 549 5.52 2.46 -22.37
N GLU A 550 5.16 2.24 -23.63
CA GLU A 550 5.91 1.38 -24.57
C GLU A 550 7.29 1.91 -24.96
N ASP A 551 7.53 3.21 -24.76
CA ASP A 551 8.77 3.89 -25.15
C ASP A 551 9.79 4.03 -24.01
N LYS A 552 9.46 3.61 -22.79
CA LYS A 552 10.32 3.82 -21.61
C LYS A 552 11.39 2.75 -21.43
N TRP A 553 11.06 1.50 -21.75
CA TRP A 553 11.99 0.39 -21.65
C TRP A 553 12.08 -0.34 -23.00
N ASP A 554 13.13 -1.12 -23.19
CA ASP A 554 13.29 -2.00 -24.35
C ASP A 554 12.86 -3.43 -24.01
N TYR A 555 13.00 -3.82 -22.74
CA TYR A 555 12.54 -5.10 -22.20
C TYR A 555 12.32 -5.06 -20.70
N PHE A 556 11.57 -6.03 -20.22
CA PHE A 556 11.60 -6.47 -18.82
C PHE A 556 11.46 -8.00 -18.72
N TYR A 557 12.05 -8.53 -17.67
CA TYR A 557 11.81 -9.86 -17.14
C TYR A 557 11.32 -9.75 -15.71
N LEU A 558 10.21 -10.40 -15.41
CA LEU A 558 9.68 -10.58 -14.07
C LEU A 558 9.38 -12.06 -13.89
N GLY A 559 10.13 -12.74 -13.04
CA GLY A 559 9.97 -14.18 -12.92
C GLY A 559 10.25 -14.71 -11.53
N ASN A 560 10.22 -16.04 -11.42
CA ASN A 560 10.25 -16.72 -10.13
C ASN A 560 9.08 -16.31 -9.19
N ILE A 561 7.96 -15.83 -9.77
CA ILE A 561 6.76 -15.52 -8.98
C ILE A 561 6.11 -16.82 -8.54
N ARG A 562 5.92 -17.00 -7.23
CA ARG A 562 5.16 -18.14 -6.72
C ARG A 562 3.69 -17.76 -6.60
N TYR A 563 2.84 -18.36 -7.43
CA TYR A 563 1.40 -18.11 -7.47
C TYR A 563 0.61 -19.41 -7.43
N HIS A 564 -0.21 -19.65 -6.40
CA HIS A 564 -0.98 -20.89 -6.21
C HIS A 564 -0.13 -22.17 -6.34
N SER A 565 1.11 -22.15 -5.87
CA SER A 565 2.08 -23.22 -5.98
C SER A 565 2.69 -23.46 -7.37
N HIS A 566 2.39 -22.61 -8.35
CA HIS A 566 3.03 -22.58 -9.67
C HIS A 566 4.11 -21.51 -9.73
N ASP A 567 5.08 -21.70 -10.59
CA ASP A 567 6.11 -20.70 -10.90
C ASP A 567 5.72 -19.95 -12.17
N VAL A 568 5.61 -18.62 -12.07
CA VAL A 568 5.24 -17.75 -13.18
C VAL A 568 6.42 -16.90 -13.57
N ASP A 569 6.75 -16.88 -14.87
CA ASP A 569 7.73 -16.01 -15.49
C ASP A 569 7.04 -15.18 -16.60
N ILE A 570 7.38 -13.90 -16.70
CA ILE A 570 6.81 -12.93 -17.63
C ILE A 570 7.97 -12.19 -18.30
N VAL A 571 7.96 -12.13 -19.62
CA VAL A 571 8.92 -11.38 -20.41
C VAL A 571 8.18 -10.50 -21.40
N TRP A 572 8.58 -9.25 -21.46
CA TRP A 572 8.26 -8.36 -22.56
C TRP A 572 9.57 -7.88 -23.20
N LYS A 573 9.64 -7.90 -24.53
CA LYS A 573 10.73 -7.30 -25.32
C LYS A 573 10.13 -6.55 -26.51
N LYS A 574 10.65 -5.39 -26.77
CA LYS A 574 10.29 -4.56 -27.92
C LYS A 574 10.72 -5.23 -29.22
N ASP A 575 11.93 -5.74 -29.23
CA ASP A 575 12.51 -6.47 -30.34
C ASP A 575 13.11 -7.79 -29.81
N TRP A 576 12.64 -8.91 -30.33
CA TRP A 576 13.23 -10.22 -30.07
C TRP A 576 14.38 -10.49 -31.05
N ASP A 577 15.30 -11.39 -30.69
CA ASP A 577 16.43 -11.74 -31.54
C ASP A 577 15.96 -12.31 -32.90
N ASP A 578 16.80 -12.16 -33.96
CA ASP A 578 16.49 -12.51 -35.36
C ASP A 578 16.05 -13.97 -35.60
N ASP A 579 16.25 -14.87 -34.63
CA ASP A 579 15.84 -16.27 -34.69
C ASP A 579 14.34 -16.51 -34.52
N ILE A 580 13.54 -15.45 -34.26
CA ILE A 580 12.07 -15.52 -34.09
C ILE A 580 11.40 -14.87 -35.32
N GLU A 581 11.70 -15.38 -36.51
CA GLU A 581 11.11 -14.85 -37.74
C GLU A 581 9.60 -15.08 -37.81
N GLY A 582 8.86 -14.02 -38.11
CA GLY A 582 7.43 -14.07 -38.45
C GLY A 582 6.44 -14.09 -37.28
N ASP A 583 6.89 -14.11 -36.04
CA ASP A 583 6.07 -13.91 -34.84
C ASP A 583 6.36 -12.51 -34.27
N GLN A 584 5.32 -11.70 -34.06
CA GLN A 584 5.43 -10.34 -33.55
C GLN A 584 5.05 -10.23 -32.06
N SER A 585 4.90 -11.38 -31.39
CA SER A 585 4.50 -11.40 -29.98
C SER A 585 5.59 -10.76 -29.11
N GLN A 586 5.22 -9.69 -28.40
CA GLN A 586 6.16 -8.95 -27.56
C GLN A 586 6.08 -9.39 -26.09
N LEU A 587 4.89 -9.75 -25.59
CA LEU A 587 4.64 -10.16 -24.21
C LEU A 587 4.38 -11.67 -24.15
N CYS A 588 5.17 -12.35 -23.34
CA CYS A 588 5.11 -13.81 -23.18
C CYS A 588 5.00 -14.20 -21.71
N ILE A 589 4.21 -15.24 -21.41
CA ILE A 589 3.95 -15.72 -20.04
C ILE A 589 4.19 -17.23 -19.99
N TRP A 590 5.02 -17.66 -19.06
CA TRP A 590 5.30 -19.07 -18.76
C TRP A 590 4.74 -19.44 -17.40
N ILE A 591 4.27 -20.69 -17.29
CA ILE A 591 3.90 -21.33 -16.02
C ILE A 591 4.66 -22.64 -15.92
N ASP A 592 5.41 -22.83 -14.83
CA ASP A 592 6.27 -24.00 -14.58
C ASP A 592 7.23 -24.30 -15.75
N GLY A 593 7.67 -23.24 -16.44
CA GLY A 593 8.60 -23.30 -17.58
C GLY A 593 7.92 -23.57 -18.94
N GLU A 594 6.60 -23.78 -19.01
CA GLU A 594 5.84 -23.93 -20.25
C GLU A 594 5.26 -22.58 -20.69
N LEU A 595 5.44 -22.22 -21.97
CA LEU A 595 4.87 -21.01 -22.57
C LEU A 595 3.36 -21.15 -22.72
N ILE A 596 2.61 -20.34 -21.94
CA ILE A 596 1.14 -20.47 -21.82
C ILE A 596 0.39 -19.39 -22.60
N ALA A 597 0.93 -18.18 -22.66
CA ALA A 597 0.27 -17.08 -23.35
C ALA A 597 1.28 -16.14 -24.01
N LYS A 598 0.85 -15.56 -25.14
CA LYS A 598 1.58 -14.52 -25.87
C LYS A 598 0.64 -13.40 -26.28
N SER A 599 1.19 -12.19 -26.44
CA SER A 599 0.48 -11.05 -27.04
C SER A 599 1.45 -10.20 -27.88
N ASP A 600 0.91 -9.65 -28.98
CA ASP A 600 1.66 -8.74 -29.86
C ASP A 600 1.86 -7.35 -29.24
N TYR A 601 1.12 -7.05 -28.19
CA TYR A 601 1.17 -5.73 -27.52
C TYR A 601 1.44 -5.89 -26.02
N MET A 602 2.35 -5.08 -25.51
CA MET A 602 2.70 -5.06 -24.08
C MET A 602 1.49 -4.74 -23.20
N ASN A 603 0.67 -3.79 -23.62
CA ASN A 603 -0.40 -3.23 -22.79
C ASN A 603 -1.74 -4.00 -22.90
N ASP A 604 -1.74 -5.15 -23.53
CA ASP A 604 -2.93 -6.01 -23.58
C ASP A 604 -3.32 -6.52 -22.19
N LYS A 605 -4.63 -6.65 -21.99
CA LYS A 605 -5.17 -7.30 -20.81
C LYS A 605 -5.33 -8.79 -21.06
N ILE A 606 -4.48 -9.59 -20.45
CA ILE A 606 -4.46 -11.04 -20.61
C ILE A 606 -4.94 -11.68 -19.31
N THR A 607 -5.91 -12.60 -19.39
CA THR A 607 -6.29 -13.45 -18.27
C THR A 607 -5.74 -14.85 -18.49
N VAL A 608 -4.92 -15.31 -17.55
CA VAL A 608 -4.26 -16.62 -17.60
C VAL A 608 -4.88 -17.53 -16.57
N GLU A 609 -5.20 -18.75 -16.98
CA GLU A 609 -5.65 -19.83 -16.10
C GLU A 609 -4.50 -20.78 -15.83
N LEU A 610 -4.30 -21.13 -14.55
CA LEU A 610 -3.27 -22.09 -14.14
C LEU A 610 -3.66 -23.51 -14.62
N PRO A 611 -2.68 -24.36 -14.97
CA PRO A 611 -2.92 -25.73 -15.42
C PRO A 611 -3.59 -26.62 -14.36
#